data_905b470678eedee518d97e43799f33d3
#
_entry.id   905b470678eedee518d97e43799f33d3
#
_cell.length_a   1.000
_cell.length_b   1.000
_cell.length_c   1.000
_cell.angle_alpha   90.00
_cell.angle_beta   90.00
_cell.angle_gamma   90.00
#
_symmetry.space_group_name_H-M   'P 1'
#
loop_
_entity.id
_entity.type
_entity.pdbx_description
1 polymer ?
#
loop_
_entity_poly.entity_id
_entity_poly.type
_entity_poly.pdbx_seq_one_letter_code
_entity_poly.pdbx_strand_id
1 'polypeptide(L)'
;MKLQKSFSRKSLKSFPICAILSLSNSNLEKEIYMKQVKVQPLTHESFAPFGEFYNMASPDGYPLCGEIHTFYPDRLTTFCKGRLAFSPLVVKKPKAMIITQQEYHTTTEELIFPIDDDVIIHVAPASGGAVVTDHAKAFLVPKNTLVKLKAAIWHLAPLPATKEQTTVLIILPECTYANDCPVVDLTPDEQFEIVL
;
A
#
# COMPACT_ATOMS: atom_id res chain seq x y z
N MET A 1 28.71 -70.01 -32.58
CA MET A 1 29.87 -70.67 -31.97
C MET A 1 29.81 -70.48 -30.49
N LYS A 2 29.65 -71.58 -29.76
CA LYS A 2 29.49 -71.68 -28.29
C LYS A 2 30.73 -71.17 -27.58
N LEU A 3 30.57 -70.59 -26.37
CA LEU A 3 31.30 -71.10 -25.20
C LEU A 3 30.72 -70.48 -23.90
N GLN A 4 30.17 -71.42 -23.13
CA GLN A 4 29.89 -71.28 -21.71
C GLN A 4 31.19 -71.39 -20.90
N LYS A 5 31.20 -70.78 -19.74
CA LYS A 5 31.81 -71.23 -18.46
C LYS A 5 31.68 -70.10 -17.43
N SER A 6 31.47 -70.28 -16.21
CA SER A 6 31.02 -71.26 -15.24
C SER A 6 31.15 -70.62 -13.88
N PHE A 7 30.21 -70.89 -13.04
CA PHE A 7 30.06 -70.69 -11.58
C PHE A 7 31.32 -70.46 -10.75
N SER A 8 31.23 -69.52 -9.78
CA SER A 8 31.72 -69.77 -8.46
C SER A 8 30.91 -69.00 -7.42
N ARG A 9 30.24 -69.79 -6.55
CA ARG A 9 29.62 -69.28 -5.29
C ARG A 9 30.73 -69.07 -4.26
N LYS A 10 30.71 -67.91 -3.57
CA LYS A 10 31.31 -67.81 -2.24
C LYS A 10 30.43 -66.90 -1.35
N SER A 11 29.87 -67.57 -0.37
CA SER A 11 29.74 -67.23 1.05
C SER A 11 29.07 -65.94 1.50
N LEU A 12 27.89 -66.15 2.08
CA LEU A 12 27.22 -65.20 2.98
C LEU A 12 28.15 -64.82 4.15
N LYS A 13 28.27 -63.54 4.40
CA LYS A 13 28.54 -62.99 5.74
C LYS A 13 27.48 -61.96 6.04
N SER A 14 26.69 -62.25 7.04
CA SER A 14 25.74 -61.39 7.69
C SER A 14 26.45 -60.18 8.32
N PHE A 15 25.94 -58.96 8.06
CA PHE A 15 26.21 -57.76 8.82
C PHE A 15 24.90 -57.13 9.34
N PRO A 16 24.93 -56.52 10.51
CA PRO A 16 23.73 -56.30 11.29
C PRO A 16 22.89 -55.13 10.84
N ILE A 17 21.61 -55.30 10.99
CA ILE A 17 20.58 -54.28 10.95
C ILE A 17 20.86 -53.29 12.06
N CYS A 18 21.23 -52.07 11.78
CA CYS A 18 20.88 -50.90 12.59
C CYS A 18 21.44 -49.64 11.96
N ALA A 19 20.59 -48.86 11.32
CA ALA A 19 20.54 -47.39 11.31
C ALA A 19 19.45 -46.96 10.36
N ILE A 20 18.22 -47.02 10.80
CA ILE A 20 17.17 -46.19 10.24
C ILE A 20 17.51 -44.75 10.64
N LEU A 21 18.21 -44.05 9.79
CA LEU A 21 18.27 -42.62 9.85
C LEU A 21 16.89 -42.10 9.47
N SER A 22 16.09 -41.78 10.48
CA SER A 22 14.93 -40.94 10.33
C SER A 22 15.43 -39.56 9.87
N LEU A 23 15.38 -39.33 8.57
CA LEU A 23 15.37 -37.99 8.03
C LEU A 23 14.05 -37.37 8.49
N SER A 24 14.07 -36.72 9.63
CA SER A 24 13.03 -35.79 10.00
C SER A 24 13.04 -34.69 8.96
N ASN A 25 12.04 -34.75 8.05
CA ASN A 25 11.63 -33.60 7.27
C ASN A 25 11.16 -32.53 8.25
N SER A 26 12.08 -31.74 8.76
CA SER A 26 11.77 -30.44 9.32
C SER A 26 11.51 -29.49 8.16
N ASN A 27 10.41 -29.71 7.43
CA ASN A 27 9.72 -28.62 6.78
C ASN A 27 9.20 -27.74 7.92
N LEU A 28 10.04 -26.83 8.40
CA LEU A 28 9.56 -25.63 9.03
C LEU A 28 8.73 -24.94 7.95
N GLU A 29 7.42 -25.16 7.95
CA GLU A 29 6.48 -24.24 7.38
C GLU A 29 6.77 -22.91 8.10
N LYS A 30 7.51 -22.03 7.44
CA LYS A 30 7.66 -20.66 7.87
C LYS A 30 6.25 -20.11 7.82
N GLU A 31 5.56 -20.04 8.95
CA GLU A 31 4.32 -19.26 9.03
C GLU A 31 4.69 -17.87 8.49
N ILE A 32 4.22 -17.59 7.30
CA ILE A 32 4.36 -16.27 6.69
C ILE A 32 3.44 -15.37 7.51
N TYR A 33 4.00 -14.74 8.53
CA TYR A 33 3.28 -13.78 9.35
C TYR A 33 3.14 -12.51 8.52
N MET A 34 1.91 -12.26 8.05
CA MET A 34 1.63 -11.07 7.26
C MET A 34 1.96 -9.83 8.09
N LYS A 35 2.74 -8.94 7.51
CA LYS A 35 3.13 -7.69 8.13
C LYS A 35 1.89 -6.83 8.41
N GLN A 36 1.81 -6.25 9.59
CA GLN A 36 0.73 -5.35 9.98
C GLN A 36 1.19 -3.89 9.99
N VAL A 37 0.40 -3.02 9.39
CA VAL A 37 0.57 -1.57 9.39
C VAL A 37 -0.59 -0.96 10.16
N LYS A 38 -0.29 -0.44 11.35
CA LYS A 38 -1.29 0.15 12.22
C LYS A 38 -1.70 1.53 11.71
N VAL A 39 -3.02 1.78 11.68
CA VAL A 39 -3.55 3.10 11.36
C VAL A 39 -3.18 4.09 12.46
N GLN A 40 -2.66 5.24 12.07
CA GLN A 40 -2.26 6.31 12.96
C GLN A 40 -3.02 7.60 12.65
N PRO A 41 -3.12 8.52 13.62
CA PRO A 41 -3.68 9.85 13.36
C PRO A 41 -2.88 10.60 12.30
N LEU A 42 -3.59 11.37 11.47
CA LEU A 42 -2.98 12.27 10.50
C LEU A 42 -2.44 13.52 11.24
N THR A 43 -1.12 13.70 11.25
CA THR A 43 -0.47 14.89 11.81
C THR A 43 0.51 15.48 10.82
N HIS A 44 0.75 16.79 10.88
CA HIS A 44 1.69 17.46 9.98
C HIS A 44 3.09 16.85 10.05
N GLU A 45 3.56 16.48 11.24
CA GLU A 45 4.88 15.88 11.43
C GLU A 45 4.97 14.48 10.82
N SER A 46 4.00 13.60 11.11
CA SER A 46 4.02 12.20 10.65
C SER A 46 3.77 12.06 9.15
N PHE A 47 3.02 13.01 8.55
CA PHE A 47 2.66 12.97 7.15
C PHE A 47 3.60 13.79 6.23
N ALA A 48 4.39 14.70 6.78
CA ALA A 48 5.31 15.56 6.01
C ALA A 48 6.22 14.83 4.99
N PRO A 49 6.70 13.59 5.24
CA PRO A 49 7.47 12.86 4.24
C PRO A 49 6.67 12.52 2.97
N PHE A 50 5.36 12.32 3.10
CA PHE A 50 4.47 11.83 2.05
C PHE A 50 3.70 12.95 1.36
N GLY A 51 3.42 14.05 2.05
CA GLY A 51 2.57 15.10 1.52
C GLY A 51 2.22 16.18 2.53
N GLU A 52 1.10 16.82 2.26
CA GLU A 52 0.50 17.87 3.07
C GLU A 52 -1.02 17.64 3.15
N PHE A 53 -1.67 18.24 4.12
CA PHE A 53 -3.13 18.19 4.22
C PHE A 53 -3.67 19.45 4.88
N TYR A 54 -4.96 19.71 4.66
CA TYR A 54 -5.67 20.80 5.28
C TYR A 54 -7.16 20.47 5.46
N ASN A 55 -7.72 20.77 6.65
CA ASN A 55 -9.15 20.56 6.90
C ASN A 55 -9.95 21.74 6.34
N MET A 56 -10.71 21.49 5.28
CA MET A 56 -11.49 22.51 4.58
C MET A 56 -12.76 22.95 5.33
N ALA A 57 -13.25 22.12 6.27
CA ALA A 57 -14.44 22.45 7.06
C ALA A 57 -14.12 23.16 8.38
N SER A 58 -12.88 23.12 8.84
CA SER A 58 -12.40 23.78 10.04
C SER A 58 -11.13 24.57 9.73
N PRO A 59 -11.26 25.63 8.94
CA PRO A 59 -10.10 26.38 8.48
C PRO A 59 -9.45 27.17 9.62
N ASP A 60 -8.13 27.24 9.60
CA ASP A 60 -7.29 28.02 10.52
C ASP A 60 -6.33 28.94 9.76
N GLY A 61 -5.53 29.72 10.49
CA GLY A 61 -4.56 30.65 9.93
C GLY A 61 -5.15 32.05 9.74
N TYR A 62 -4.46 32.88 8.93
CA TYR A 62 -4.85 34.27 8.71
C TYR A 62 -6.03 34.40 7.73
N PRO A 63 -7.19 34.94 8.16
CA PRO A 63 -8.34 35.10 7.29
C PRO A 63 -8.37 36.49 6.63
N LEU A 64 -9.05 36.55 5.49
CA LEU A 64 -9.57 37.78 4.92
C LEU A 64 -11.05 37.90 5.30
N CYS A 65 -11.41 38.95 6.07
CA CYS A 65 -12.75 39.12 6.61
C CYS A 65 -13.51 40.18 5.86
N GLY A 66 -14.75 39.94 5.53
CA GLY A 66 -15.73 40.90 5.07
C GLY A 66 -16.97 40.84 5.92
N GLU A 67 -17.97 41.68 5.59
CA GLU A 67 -19.22 41.78 6.38
C GLU A 67 -19.98 40.44 6.46
N ILE A 68 -19.96 39.65 5.35
CA ILE A 68 -20.73 38.43 5.23
C ILE A 68 -19.88 37.16 5.05
N HIS A 69 -18.53 37.27 5.13
CA HIS A 69 -17.63 36.12 4.87
C HIS A 69 -16.35 36.22 5.70
N THR A 70 -15.77 35.03 5.90
CA THR A 70 -14.40 34.85 6.35
C THR A 70 -13.74 33.89 5.34
N PHE A 71 -12.70 34.34 4.66
CA PHE A 71 -12.01 33.58 3.63
C PHE A 71 -10.58 33.26 4.05
N TYR A 72 -10.19 32.01 3.87
CA TYR A 72 -8.85 31.51 4.21
C TYR A 72 -8.11 31.14 2.92
N PRO A 73 -7.40 32.11 2.28
CA PRO A 73 -6.72 31.87 1.01
C PRO A 73 -5.52 30.96 1.14
N ASP A 74 -5.20 30.25 0.07
CA ASP A 74 -3.92 29.56 -0.20
C ASP A 74 -3.50 28.54 0.88
N ARG A 75 -4.45 27.84 1.48
CA ARG A 75 -4.17 26.87 2.56
C ARG A 75 -3.47 25.62 2.09
N LEU A 76 -3.73 25.16 0.87
CA LEU A 76 -3.04 24.07 0.23
C LEU A 76 -2.92 24.40 -1.25
N THR A 77 -1.72 24.32 -1.78
CA THR A 77 -1.43 24.59 -3.19
C THR A 77 -0.88 23.36 -3.87
N THR A 78 -1.13 23.21 -5.16
CA THR A 78 -0.56 22.15 -5.99
C THR A 78 -0.06 22.72 -7.30
N PHE A 79 1.01 22.13 -7.81
CA PHE A 79 1.47 22.44 -9.16
C PHE A 79 0.90 21.42 -10.14
N CYS A 80 0.27 21.90 -11.19
CA CYS A 80 -0.28 21.06 -12.24
C CYS A 80 0.17 21.52 -13.62
N LYS A 81 0.67 20.59 -14.41
CA LYS A 81 0.90 20.77 -15.84
C LYS A 81 -0.34 20.32 -16.61
N GLY A 82 -1.10 21.25 -17.16
CA GLY A 82 -2.26 20.93 -17.99
C GLY A 82 -3.59 21.10 -17.26
N ARG A 83 -4.60 20.37 -17.71
CA ARG A 83 -5.96 20.45 -17.17
C ARG A 83 -6.12 19.50 -15.99
N LEU A 84 -6.72 19.98 -14.92
CA LEU A 84 -7.12 19.16 -13.79
C LEU A 84 -8.44 18.45 -14.05
N ALA A 85 -8.49 17.17 -13.77
CA ALA A 85 -9.70 16.36 -13.70
C ALA A 85 -10.11 16.19 -12.25
N PHE A 86 -11.40 16.32 -11.99
CA PHE A 86 -12.05 16.12 -10.70
C PHE A 86 -12.90 14.87 -10.79
N SER A 87 -12.43 13.76 -10.24
CA SER A 87 -12.98 12.45 -10.50
C SER A 87 -13.55 11.83 -9.20
N PRO A 88 -14.85 11.54 -9.13
CA PRO A 88 -15.38 10.83 -7.98
C PRO A 88 -14.93 9.36 -8.02
N LEU A 89 -14.35 8.90 -6.92
CA LEU A 89 -13.99 7.52 -6.68
C LEU A 89 -14.92 6.95 -5.59
N VAL A 90 -15.66 5.90 -5.91
CA VAL A 90 -16.50 5.18 -4.96
C VAL A 90 -15.76 3.91 -4.53
N VAL A 91 -15.38 3.86 -3.26
CA VAL A 91 -14.65 2.73 -2.68
C VAL A 91 -15.53 1.94 -1.73
N LYS A 92 -15.38 0.62 -1.74
CA LYS A 92 -16.10 -0.31 -0.87
C LYS A 92 -15.13 -0.88 0.16
N LYS A 93 -15.63 -1.11 1.36
CA LYS A 93 -14.84 -1.72 2.43
C LYS A 93 -14.51 -3.17 2.05
N PRO A 94 -13.23 -3.54 1.96
CA PRO A 94 -12.85 -4.92 1.71
C PRO A 94 -13.10 -5.78 2.96
N LYS A 95 -13.25 -7.10 2.78
CA LYS A 95 -13.39 -8.05 3.90
C LYS A 95 -12.16 -8.09 4.80
N ALA A 96 -10.98 -7.93 4.22
CA ALA A 96 -9.71 -7.77 4.90
C ALA A 96 -8.95 -6.63 4.22
N MET A 97 -8.31 -5.77 5.00
CA MET A 97 -7.56 -4.61 4.49
C MET A 97 -6.14 -5.02 4.11
N ILE A 98 -6.02 -6.01 3.21
CA ILE A 98 -4.74 -6.52 2.73
C ILE A 98 -4.35 -5.75 1.49
N ILE A 99 -3.16 -5.16 1.51
CA ILE A 99 -2.60 -4.43 0.39
C ILE A 99 -1.72 -5.38 -0.42
N THR A 100 -2.13 -5.59 -1.66
CA THR A 100 -1.47 -6.50 -2.61
C THR A 100 -0.86 -5.77 -3.80
N GLN A 101 -1.18 -4.49 -3.97
CA GLN A 101 -0.70 -3.63 -5.06
C GLN A 101 -0.41 -2.24 -4.54
N GLN A 102 0.46 -1.54 -5.24
CA GLN A 102 0.75 -0.12 -5.03
C GLN A 102 0.92 0.58 -6.37
N GLU A 103 0.56 1.84 -6.43
CA GLU A 103 0.77 2.73 -7.57
C GLU A 103 1.49 4.00 -7.15
N TYR A 104 1.97 4.75 -8.12
CA TYR A 104 2.54 6.08 -7.91
C TYR A 104 2.43 6.93 -9.18
N HIS A 105 2.57 8.25 -9.01
CA HIS A 105 2.61 9.19 -10.11
C HIS A 105 3.95 9.91 -10.12
N THR A 106 4.68 9.91 -11.24
CA THR A 106 6.05 10.45 -11.31
C THR A 106 6.09 11.94 -11.55
N THR A 107 5.10 12.49 -12.24
CA THR A 107 5.12 13.86 -12.76
C THR A 107 4.10 14.79 -12.11
N THR A 108 3.28 14.26 -11.20
CA THR A 108 2.22 15.03 -10.53
C THR A 108 2.07 14.66 -9.08
N GLU A 109 1.55 15.61 -8.31
CA GLU A 109 0.96 15.39 -7.00
C GLU A 109 -0.47 14.88 -7.17
N GLU A 110 -0.97 14.08 -6.24
CA GLU A 110 -2.37 13.66 -6.19
C GLU A 110 -3.09 14.33 -5.03
N LEU A 111 -4.30 14.86 -5.30
CA LEU A 111 -5.14 15.37 -4.24
C LEU A 111 -6.32 14.41 -4.00
N ILE A 112 -6.54 14.11 -2.72
CA ILE A 112 -7.55 13.16 -2.24
C ILE A 112 -8.44 13.92 -1.26
N PHE A 113 -9.75 13.94 -1.53
CA PHE A 113 -10.70 14.64 -0.67
C PHE A 113 -11.87 13.73 -0.29
N PRO A 114 -11.90 13.19 0.94
CA PRO A 114 -13.02 12.40 1.46
C PRO A 114 -14.27 13.27 1.60
N ILE A 115 -15.39 12.84 0.95
CA ILE A 115 -16.63 13.62 0.87
C ILE A 115 -17.59 13.27 2.00
N ASP A 116 -17.86 11.99 2.23
CA ASP A 116 -19.00 11.55 3.02
C ASP A 116 -18.63 10.68 4.23
N ASP A 117 -17.39 10.24 4.35
CA ASP A 117 -16.86 9.48 5.50
C ASP A 117 -15.38 9.73 5.68
N ASP A 118 -14.84 9.34 6.83
CA ASP A 118 -13.40 9.24 7.05
C ASP A 118 -12.84 8.10 6.19
N VAL A 119 -11.58 8.24 5.76
CA VAL A 119 -10.91 7.21 4.99
C VAL A 119 -9.54 6.88 5.59
N ILE A 120 -9.03 5.71 5.24
CA ILE A 120 -7.66 5.31 5.53
C ILE A 120 -6.86 5.44 4.25
N ILE A 121 -5.81 6.25 4.28
CA ILE A 121 -4.82 6.35 3.20
C ILE A 121 -3.58 5.60 3.66
N HIS A 122 -3.07 4.71 2.81
CA HIS A 122 -1.78 4.06 3.03
C HIS A 122 -0.77 4.54 2.01
N VAL A 123 0.45 4.73 2.47
CA VAL A 123 1.55 5.30 1.69
C VAL A 123 2.86 4.59 1.99
N ALA A 124 3.76 4.57 1.02
CA ALA A 124 5.16 4.22 1.24
C ALA A 124 6.06 5.26 0.55
N PRO A 125 7.30 5.46 1.03
CA PRO A 125 8.19 6.49 0.50
C PRO A 125 8.56 6.23 -0.96
N ALA A 126 8.84 7.32 -1.69
CA ALA A 126 9.35 7.26 -3.05
C ALA A 126 10.61 6.39 -3.14
N SER A 127 10.67 5.55 -4.16
CA SER A 127 11.76 4.60 -4.38
C SER A 127 11.95 4.31 -5.86
N GLY A 128 13.08 3.71 -6.24
CA GLY A 128 13.45 3.45 -7.62
C GLY A 128 12.77 2.20 -8.22
N GLY A 129 11.45 2.11 -8.17
CA GLY A 129 10.68 1.06 -8.87
C GLY A 129 10.28 -0.16 -8.02
N ALA A 130 10.69 -0.24 -6.75
CA ALA A 130 10.24 -1.25 -5.82
C ALA A 130 9.65 -0.60 -4.57
N VAL A 131 8.51 -1.10 -4.10
CA VAL A 131 7.86 -0.57 -2.90
C VAL A 131 8.68 -0.95 -1.66
N VAL A 132 9.03 0.05 -0.83
CA VAL A 132 9.69 -0.21 0.45
C VAL A 132 8.63 -0.41 1.52
N THR A 133 8.00 -1.60 1.52
CA THR A 133 6.86 -1.91 2.39
C THR A 133 7.20 -1.86 3.87
N ASP A 134 8.48 -1.97 4.25
CA ASP A 134 8.94 -1.78 5.64
C ASP A 134 8.74 -0.36 6.16
N HIS A 135 8.61 0.59 5.27
CA HIS A 135 8.32 1.99 5.60
C HIS A 135 6.89 2.41 5.27
N ALA A 136 6.03 1.46 4.94
CA ALA A 136 4.61 1.75 4.72
C ALA A 136 3.96 2.29 5.98
N LYS A 137 3.08 3.28 5.81
CA LYS A 137 2.29 3.92 6.86
C LYS A 137 0.82 3.95 6.44
N ALA A 138 -0.06 3.95 7.41
CA ALA A 138 -1.49 4.14 7.21
C ALA A 138 -1.99 5.27 8.12
N PHE A 139 -2.83 6.14 7.56
CA PHE A 139 -3.33 7.34 8.24
C PHE A 139 -4.86 7.37 8.18
N LEU A 140 -5.48 7.67 9.32
CA LEU A 140 -6.90 8.04 9.33
C LEU A 140 -7.04 9.48 8.87
N VAL A 141 -7.72 9.68 7.76
CA VAL A 141 -8.00 10.99 7.18
C VAL A 141 -9.46 11.33 7.44
N PRO A 142 -9.75 12.32 8.27
CA PRO A 142 -11.12 12.77 8.50
C PRO A 142 -11.75 13.30 7.22
N LYS A 143 -13.06 13.09 7.06
CA LYS A 143 -13.81 13.72 5.97
C LYS A 143 -13.61 15.24 5.96
N ASN A 144 -13.75 15.85 4.80
CA ASN A 144 -13.48 17.28 4.56
C ASN A 144 -12.01 17.69 4.75
N THR A 145 -11.08 16.75 4.89
CA THR A 145 -9.65 17.00 4.89
C THR A 145 -9.09 16.74 3.50
N LEU A 146 -8.62 17.79 2.83
CA LEU A 146 -7.92 17.67 1.55
C LEU A 146 -6.48 17.20 1.83
N VAL A 147 -6.13 16.07 1.28
CA VAL A 147 -4.76 15.52 1.33
C VAL A 147 -4.11 15.71 -0.02
N LYS A 148 -2.84 16.08 -0.02
CA LYS A 148 -1.98 16.15 -1.21
C LYS A 148 -0.81 15.20 -1.02
N LEU A 149 -0.72 14.17 -1.85
CA LEU A 149 0.44 13.30 -1.95
C LEU A 149 1.50 13.91 -2.87
N LYS A 150 2.75 13.87 -2.45
CA LYS A 150 3.89 14.25 -3.30
C LYS A 150 4.02 13.28 -4.49
N ALA A 151 4.59 13.75 -5.57
CA ALA A 151 4.97 12.88 -6.67
C ALA A 151 5.88 11.73 -6.20
N ALA A 152 5.74 10.58 -6.85
CA ALA A 152 6.46 9.34 -6.58
C ALA A 152 6.20 8.66 -5.23
N ILE A 153 5.25 9.15 -4.43
CA ILE A 153 4.80 8.43 -3.23
C ILE A 153 3.97 7.21 -3.64
N TRP A 154 4.34 6.05 -3.14
CA TRP A 154 3.58 4.83 -3.32
C TRP A 154 2.29 4.89 -2.50
N HIS A 155 1.19 4.57 -3.13
CA HIS A 155 -0.16 4.56 -2.55
C HIS A 155 -1.08 3.65 -3.35
N LEU A 156 -2.35 3.58 -2.98
CA LEU A 156 -3.45 3.02 -3.76
C LEU A 156 -4.73 3.72 -3.31
N ALA A 157 -5.86 3.35 -3.92
CA ALA A 157 -7.17 3.88 -3.55
C ALA A 157 -7.37 3.88 -2.02
N PRO A 158 -7.91 4.97 -1.43
CA PRO A 158 -8.23 5.02 -0.01
C PRO A 158 -9.22 3.93 0.40
N LEU A 159 -9.16 3.49 1.65
CA LEU A 159 -10.08 2.50 2.21
C LEU A 159 -11.15 3.21 3.08
N PRO A 160 -12.43 2.79 3.05
CA PRO A 160 -13.44 3.29 3.97
C PRO A 160 -13.05 3.00 5.43
N ALA A 161 -13.13 4.02 6.30
CA ALA A 161 -12.81 3.84 7.71
C ALA A 161 -13.98 3.20 8.48
N THR A 162 -15.18 3.74 8.30
CA THR A 162 -16.35 3.34 9.11
C THR A 162 -17.48 2.74 8.29
N LYS A 163 -17.78 3.28 7.12
CA LYS A 163 -18.89 2.82 6.26
C LYS A 163 -18.49 1.63 5.39
N GLU A 164 -19.50 0.94 4.87
CA GLU A 164 -19.30 -0.13 3.87
C GLU A 164 -18.89 0.42 2.51
N GLN A 165 -19.18 1.70 2.25
CA GLN A 165 -18.83 2.40 1.03
C GLN A 165 -18.67 3.88 1.32
N THR A 166 -17.69 4.52 0.68
CA THR A 166 -17.48 5.97 0.75
C THR A 166 -17.12 6.55 -0.61
N THR A 167 -17.36 7.83 -0.77
CA THR A 167 -17.00 8.60 -1.97
C THR A 167 -15.85 9.54 -1.66
N VAL A 168 -14.85 9.50 -2.51
CA VAL A 168 -13.66 10.34 -2.44
C VAL A 168 -13.54 11.11 -3.75
N LEU A 169 -13.21 12.39 -3.69
CA LEU A 169 -12.83 13.16 -4.86
C LEU A 169 -11.33 13.02 -5.09
N ILE A 170 -10.94 12.48 -6.23
CA ILE A 170 -9.56 12.43 -6.70
C ILE A 170 -9.33 13.58 -7.68
N ILE A 171 -8.26 14.33 -7.50
CA ILE A 171 -7.91 15.45 -8.37
C ILE A 171 -6.49 15.23 -8.90
N LEU A 172 -6.40 15.02 -10.20
CA LEU A 172 -5.18 14.73 -10.95
C LEU A 172 -5.21 15.45 -12.31
N PRO A 173 -4.09 15.63 -13.00
CA PRO A 173 -4.11 15.98 -14.42
C PRO A 173 -4.94 14.98 -15.23
N GLU A 174 -5.62 15.48 -16.26
CA GLU A 174 -6.38 14.58 -17.14
C GLU A 174 -5.48 13.49 -17.75
N CYS A 175 -6.01 12.27 -17.88
CA CYS A 175 -5.29 11.11 -18.41
C CYS A 175 -4.10 10.60 -17.57
N THR A 176 -3.97 10.97 -16.29
CA THR A 176 -2.90 10.46 -15.42
C THR A 176 -2.89 8.93 -15.38
N TYR A 177 -4.04 8.29 -15.21
CA TYR A 177 -4.14 6.82 -15.17
C TYR A 177 -3.69 6.11 -16.45
N ALA A 178 -3.72 6.81 -17.59
CA ALA A 178 -3.24 6.26 -18.86
C ALA A 178 -1.75 6.52 -19.11
N ASN A 179 -1.19 7.58 -18.51
CA ASN A 179 0.12 8.11 -18.91
C ASN A 179 1.17 8.09 -17.78
N ASP A 180 0.74 8.13 -16.51
CA ASP A 180 1.63 8.28 -15.34
C ASP A 180 1.04 7.59 -14.11
N CYS A 181 0.73 6.29 -14.25
CA CYS A 181 0.21 5.47 -13.15
C CYS A 181 0.80 4.04 -13.21
N PRO A 182 2.10 3.87 -12.99
CA PRO A 182 2.67 2.54 -12.82
C PRO A 182 2.07 1.85 -11.60
N VAL A 183 1.56 0.63 -11.80
CA VAL A 183 1.03 -0.24 -10.75
C VAL A 183 1.96 -1.43 -10.60
N VAL A 184 2.28 -1.79 -9.35
CA VAL A 184 3.16 -2.91 -9.01
C VAL A 184 2.40 -3.87 -8.10
N ASP A 185 2.40 -5.15 -8.47
CA ASP A 185 1.93 -6.24 -7.60
C ASP A 185 3.00 -6.53 -6.53
N LEU A 186 2.57 -6.58 -5.28
CA LEU A 186 3.43 -6.96 -4.16
C LEU A 186 3.56 -8.48 -4.09
N THR A 187 4.77 -8.98 -3.94
CA THR A 187 5.00 -10.40 -3.64
C THR A 187 4.37 -10.77 -2.30
N PRO A 188 4.06 -12.04 -2.03
CA PRO A 188 3.46 -12.45 -0.76
C PRO A 188 4.21 -11.95 0.48
N ASP A 189 5.54 -11.84 0.42
CA ASP A 189 6.39 -11.35 1.52
C ASP A 189 6.35 -9.81 1.68
N GLU A 190 5.92 -9.10 0.63
CA GLU A 190 5.81 -7.63 0.62
C GLU A 190 4.40 -7.15 0.97
N GLN A 191 3.41 -8.05 0.90
CA GLN A 191 2.02 -7.71 1.25
C GLN A 191 1.90 -7.37 2.74
N PHE A 192 0.97 -6.49 3.05
CA PHE A 192 0.72 -6.10 4.44
C PHE A 192 -0.77 -5.87 4.68
N GLU A 193 -1.18 -6.11 5.93
CA GLU A 193 -2.52 -5.85 6.41
C GLU A 193 -2.57 -4.52 7.14
N ILE A 194 -3.57 -3.69 6.82
CA ILE A 194 -3.87 -2.48 7.58
C ILE A 194 -4.76 -2.85 8.75
N VAL A 195 -4.32 -2.49 9.96
CA VAL A 195 -5.03 -2.75 11.22
C VAL A 195 -5.40 -1.44 11.91
N LEU A 196 -6.62 -1.37 12.46
CA LEU A 196 -7.15 -0.21 13.18
C LEU A 196 -6.58 -0.09 14.60
#